data_42fd369b27414e41d069bda79ceb13be
#
_entry.id   42fd369b27414e41d069bda79ceb13be
#
_cell.length_a   1.000
_cell.length_b   1.000
_cell.length_c   1.000
_cell.angle_alpha   90.00
_cell.angle_beta   90.00
_cell.angle_gamma   90.00
#
_symmetry.space_group_name_H-M   'P 1'
#
loop_
_entity.id
_entity.type
_entity.pdbx_description
1 polymer ?
#
loop_
_entity_poly.entity_id
_entity_poly.type
_entity_poly.pdbx_seq_one_letter_code
_entity_poly.pdbx_strand_id
1 'polypeptide(L)'
;NAESARYKELKEDKYYIPEDWNDIMVSNWPDDGFASFRVQSWTDVLKNYTELGNELYHQCIADLEPVLGRKRAKESARFFKTYNSQIQADITFNMRSFANFQKLRNSEHAQVEIREIAAKMLELVENIEGNPFKCTLEAFKLTREN
;
A
#
# COMPACT_ATOMS: atom_id res chain seq x y z
N ASN A 1 -14.10 -4.89 5.15
CA ASN A 1 -14.39 -4.36 3.80
C ASN A 1 -13.17 -3.65 3.27
N ALA A 2 -12.77 -3.99 2.05
CA ALA A 2 -11.70 -3.29 1.34
C ALA A 2 -12.27 -2.65 0.07
N GLU A 3 -11.71 -1.51 -0.29
CA GLU A 3 -11.97 -0.86 -1.55
C GLU A 3 -11.54 -1.80 -2.70
N SER A 4 -12.40 -2.00 -3.67
CA SER A 4 -12.14 -2.95 -4.76
C SER A 4 -12.23 -2.26 -6.11
N ALA A 5 -11.12 -2.26 -6.84
CA ALA A 5 -11.04 -1.74 -8.19
C ALA A 5 -11.94 -2.47 -9.23
N ARG A 6 -12.59 -3.59 -8.85
CA ARG A 6 -13.64 -4.22 -9.66
C ARG A 6 -14.94 -3.43 -9.68
N TYR A 7 -15.29 -2.83 -8.54
CA TYR A 7 -16.58 -2.19 -8.35
C TYR A 7 -16.49 -0.67 -8.32
N LYS A 8 -15.37 -0.15 -7.86
CA LYS A 8 -15.12 1.28 -7.74
C LYS A 8 -13.91 1.67 -8.58
N GLU A 9 -14.01 2.76 -9.30
CA GLU A 9 -12.86 3.40 -9.94
C GLU A 9 -11.99 4.06 -8.87
N LEU A 10 -10.70 3.78 -8.89
CA LEU A 10 -9.72 4.39 -7.97
C LEU A 10 -9.34 5.77 -8.50
N LYS A 11 -10.08 6.80 -8.05
CA LYS A 11 -9.94 8.17 -8.58
C LYS A 11 -8.81 8.98 -7.97
N GLU A 12 -8.36 8.61 -6.77
CA GLU A 12 -7.42 9.43 -6.02
C GLU A 12 -5.96 9.15 -6.38
N ASP A 13 -5.70 8.07 -7.12
CA ASP A 13 -4.36 7.67 -7.60
C ASP A 13 -3.26 7.67 -6.53
N LYS A 14 -3.65 7.43 -5.28
CA LYS A 14 -2.72 7.35 -4.16
C LYS A 14 -1.77 6.16 -4.32
N TYR A 15 -0.49 6.39 -4.07
CA TYR A 15 0.52 5.35 -4.09
C TYR A 15 1.58 5.59 -3.01
N TYR A 16 2.29 4.54 -2.67
CA TYR A 16 3.38 4.56 -1.71
C TYR A 16 4.73 4.45 -2.42
N ILE A 17 5.69 5.24 -1.97
CA ILE A 17 7.09 5.14 -2.38
C ILE A 17 7.91 4.82 -1.13
N PRO A 18 8.74 3.75 -1.12
CA PRO A 18 9.62 3.44 0.00
C PRO A 18 10.65 4.55 0.24
N GLU A 19 10.74 5.03 1.49
CA GLU A 19 11.67 6.11 1.85
C GLU A 19 13.13 5.65 1.87
N ASP A 20 13.37 4.37 2.13
CA ASP A 20 14.69 3.74 2.16
C ASP A 20 15.31 3.55 0.76
N TRP A 21 14.55 3.86 -0.31
CA TRP A 21 15.05 3.91 -1.69
C TRP A 21 15.64 5.26 -2.09
N ASN A 22 15.50 6.26 -1.24
CA ASN A 22 16.02 7.59 -1.53
C ASN A 22 17.53 7.52 -1.83
N ASP A 23 17.93 8.24 -2.88
CA ASP A 23 19.33 8.34 -3.34
C ASP A 23 19.96 7.04 -3.91
N ILE A 24 19.23 5.94 -4.00
CA ILE A 24 19.71 4.74 -4.69
C ILE A 24 19.53 4.92 -6.19
N MET A 25 20.67 5.09 -6.89
CA MET A 25 20.69 5.32 -8.34
C MET A 25 20.51 4.02 -9.12
N VAL A 26 19.84 4.14 -10.26
CA VAL A 26 19.75 3.03 -11.22
C VAL A 26 21.14 2.73 -11.77
N SER A 27 21.55 1.48 -11.68
CA SER A 27 22.82 1.00 -12.24
C SER A 27 22.58 -0.10 -13.28
N ASN A 28 23.44 -0.17 -14.27
CA ASN A 28 23.45 -1.27 -15.26
C ASN A 28 22.12 -1.49 -16.01
N TRP A 29 21.42 -0.41 -16.35
CA TRP A 29 20.24 -0.53 -17.20
C TRP A 29 20.66 -0.97 -18.62
N PRO A 30 19.97 -1.95 -19.24
CA PRO A 30 20.26 -2.37 -20.61
C PRO A 30 20.22 -1.21 -21.60
N ASP A 31 21.12 -1.25 -22.60
CA ASP A 31 21.34 -0.15 -23.56
C ASP A 31 20.24 0.03 -24.63
N ASP A 32 19.15 -0.70 -24.53
CA ASP A 32 18.14 -0.93 -25.57
C ASP A 32 16.95 0.02 -25.56
N GLY A 33 17.14 1.30 -25.34
CA GLY A 33 16.12 2.31 -25.60
C GLY A 33 15.51 3.00 -24.37
N PHE A 34 15.88 2.62 -23.15
CA PHE A 34 15.45 3.30 -21.92
C PHE A 34 16.52 4.27 -21.37
N ALA A 35 17.21 4.97 -22.27
CA ALA A 35 18.30 5.89 -21.92
C ALA A 35 17.91 6.97 -20.89
N SER A 36 16.62 7.31 -20.80
CA SER A 36 16.08 8.28 -19.83
C SER A 36 16.15 7.82 -18.38
N PHE A 37 16.30 6.51 -18.11
CA PHE A 37 16.40 5.97 -16.74
C PHE A 37 17.84 5.96 -16.20
N ARG A 38 18.86 6.22 -17.04
CA ARG A 38 20.28 6.08 -16.68
C ARG A 38 20.80 7.05 -15.61
N VAL A 39 20.06 8.11 -15.31
CA VAL A 39 20.46 9.16 -14.36
C VAL A 39 19.36 9.41 -13.33
N GLN A 40 18.53 8.41 -13.04
CA GLN A 40 17.43 8.54 -12.10
C GLN A 40 17.65 7.66 -10.86
N SER A 41 17.08 8.08 -9.75
CA SER A 41 16.95 7.22 -8.58
C SER A 41 15.87 6.15 -8.81
N TRP A 42 15.95 5.03 -8.11
CA TRP A 42 14.88 4.03 -8.14
C TRP A 42 13.55 4.59 -7.66
N THR A 43 13.57 5.58 -6.76
CA THR A 43 12.40 6.34 -6.33
C THR A 43 11.73 7.05 -7.51
N ASP A 44 12.51 7.77 -8.34
CA ASP A 44 11.98 8.47 -9.52
C ASP A 44 11.43 7.49 -10.57
N VAL A 45 12.13 6.38 -10.78
CA VAL A 45 11.68 5.33 -11.71
C VAL A 45 10.34 4.74 -11.25
N LEU A 46 10.21 4.39 -9.97
CA LEU A 46 8.96 3.85 -9.43
C LEU A 46 7.83 4.88 -9.52
N LYS A 47 8.12 6.15 -9.21
CA LYS A 47 7.15 7.25 -9.32
C LYS A 47 6.64 7.39 -10.76
N ASN A 48 7.53 7.55 -11.72
CA ASN A 48 7.18 7.70 -13.14
C ASN A 48 6.39 6.50 -13.67
N TYR A 49 6.80 5.28 -13.31
CA TYR A 49 6.11 4.05 -13.67
C TYR A 49 4.68 4.00 -13.08
N THR A 50 4.53 4.43 -11.84
CA THR A 50 3.23 4.45 -11.15
C THR A 50 2.31 5.50 -11.75
N GLU A 51 2.81 6.70 -12.03
CA GLU A 51 2.04 7.78 -12.66
C GLU A 51 1.58 7.39 -14.05
N LEU A 52 2.46 6.83 -14.88
CA LEU A 52 2.09 6.28 -16.19
C LEU A 52 1.02 5.17 -16.05
N GLY A 53 1.17 4.27 -15.09
CA GLY A 53 0.18 3.23 -14.81
C GLY A 53 -1.19 3.79 -14.44
N ASN A 54 -1.24 4.88 -13.68
CA ASN A 54 -2.47 5.58 -13.33
C ASN A 54 -3.13 6.23 -14.56
N GLU A 55 -2.36 6.90 -15.40
CA GLU A 55 -2.86 7.49 -16.66
C GLU A 55 -3.44 6.41 -17.57
N LEU A 56 -2.70 5.32 -17.78
CA LEU A 56 -3.17 4.19 -18.59
C LEU A 56 -4.43 3.53 -18.01
N TYR A 57 -4.54 3.45 -16.68
CA TYR A 57 -5.74 2.94 -16.02
C TYR A 57 -6.97 3.75 -16.36
N HIS A 58 -6.91 5.06 -16.24
CA HIS A 58 -8.05 5.95 -16.55
C HIS A 58 -8.38 5.97 -18.04
N GLN A 59 -7.36 6.06 -18.91
CA GLN A 59 -7.56 6.03 -20.36
C GLN A 59 -8.18 4.69 -20.80
N CYS A 60 -7.68 3.58 -20.28
CA CYS A 60 -8.22 2.26 -20.58
C CYS A 60 -9.69 2.12 -20.17
N ILE A 61 -10.11 2.68 -19.03
CA ILE A 61 -11.53 2.70 -18.65
C ILE A 61 -12.34 3.47 -19.69
N ALA A 62 -11.89 4.67 -20.05
CA ALA A 62 -12.61 5.53 -21.00
C ALA A 62 -12.78 4.85 -22.37
N ASP A 63 -11.75 4.21 -22.88
CA ASP A 63 -11.74 3.56 -24.19
C ASP A 63 -12.56 2.24 -24.21
N LEU A 64 -12.52 1.48 -23.12
CA LEU A 64 -13.23 0.20 -23.04
C LEU A 64 -14.70 0.31 -22.61
N GLU A 65 -15.08 1.36 -21.90
CA GLU A 65 -16.44 1.52 -21.37
C GLU A 65 -17.52 1.50 -22.48
N PRO A 66 -17.36 2.18 -23.64
CA PRO A 66 -18.34 2.16 -24.71
C PRO A 66 -18.55 0.79 -25.36
N VAL A 67 -17.54 -0.09 -25.31
CA VAL A 67 -17.55 -1.40 -25.97
C VAL A 67 -17.92 -2.52 -25.01
N LEU A 68 -17.33 -2.54 -23.81
CA LEU A 68 -17.44 -3.63 -22.85
C LEU A 68 -18.39 -3.34 -21.68
N GLY A 69 -18.85 -2.10 -21.57
CA GLY A 69 -19.59 -1.61 -20.41
C GLY A 69 -18.71 -1.30 -19.20
N ARG A 70 -19.17 -0.37 -18.36
CA ARG A 70 -18.40 0.23 -17.26
C ARG A 70 -17.81 -0.79 -16.28
N LYS A 71 -18.56 -1.84 -15.96
CA LYS A 71 -18.08 -2.86 -15.02
C LYS A 71 -16.84 -3.57 -15.57
N ARG A 72 -16.94 -4.09 -16.80
CA ARG A 72 -15.84 -4.84 -17.42
C ARG A 72 -14.64 -3.95 -17.74
N ALA A 73 -14.86 -2.71 -18.16
CA ALA A 73 -13.81 -1.73 -18.36
C ALA A 73 -12.96 -1.55 -17.09
N LYS A 74 -13.59 -1.31 -15.94
CA LYS A 74 -12.88 -1.20 -14.64
C LYS A 74 -12.13 -2.48 -14.25
N GLU A 75 -12.77 -3.65 -14.45
CA GLU A 75 -12.13 -4.94 -14.16
C GLU A 75 -10.86 -5.16 -14.99
N SER A 76 -10.86 -4.71 -16.25
CA SER A 76 -9.72 -4.86 -17.16
C SER A 76 -8.64 -3.82 -16.91
N ALA A 77 -9.02 -2.55 -16.77
CA ALA A 77 -8.06 -1.45 -16.61
C ALA A 77 -7.16 -1.60 -15.37
N ARG A 78 -7.62 -2.27 -14.31
CA ARG A 78 -6.81 -2.47 -13.09
C ARG A 78 -5.49 -3.20 -13.33
N PHE A 79 -5.29 -3.86 -14.49
CA PHE A 79 -4.01 -4.43 -14.86
C PHE A 79 -2.88 -3.39 -15.00
N PHE A 80 -3.24 -2.12 -15.21
CA PHE A 80 -2.29 -1.02 -15.27
C PHE A 80 -1.94 -0.43 -13.89
N LYS A 81 -2.72 -0.73 -12.83
CA LYS A 81 -2.37 -0.29 -11.47
C LYS A 81 -1.14 -1.03 -10.96
N THR A 82 -0.21 -0.26 -10.45
CA THR A 82 1.04 -0.77 -9.88
C THR A 82 0.82 -1.35 -8.48
N TYR A 83 1.74 -2.19 -8.02
CA TYR A 83 1.63 -2.87 -6.73
C TYR A 83 1.63 -1.92 -5.52
N ASN A 84 2.25 -0.75 -5.66
CA ASN A 84 2.30 0.30 -4.62
C ASN A 84 1.06 1.20 -4.59
N SER A 85 0.02 0.92 -5.39
CA SER A 85 -1.25 1.65 -5.32
C SER A 85 -1.92 1.45 -3.97
N GLN A 86 -2.33 2.56 -3.33
CA GLN A 86 -3.00 2.53 -2.03
C GLN A 86 -4.51 2.42 -2.20
N ILE A 87 -5.11 1.58 -1.37
CA ILE A 87 -6.56 1.42 -1.24
C ILE A 87 -6.97 1.56 0.22
N GLN A 88 -8.22 1.90 0.46
CA GLN A 88 -8.78 1.92 1.81
C GLN A 88 -9.38 0.56 2.18
N ALA A 89 -9.21 0.18 3.44
CA ALA A 89 -9.84 -1.02 3.99
C ALA A 89 -10.31 -0.78 5.42
N ASP A 90 -11.54 -1.20 5.71
CA ASP A 90 -12.05 -1.27 7.06
C ASP A 90 -11.81 -2.68 7.60
N ILE A 91 -11.08 -2.78 8.69
CA ILE A 91 -10.72 -4.05 9.31
C ILE A 91 -11.25 -4.08 10.74
N THR A 92 -11.96 -5.15 11.08
CA THR A 92 -12.40 -5.40 12.44
C THR A 92 -11.66 -6.59 13.03
N PHE A 93 -11.01 -6.39 14.16
CA PHE A 93 -10.36 -7.43 14.93
C PHE A 93 -11.06 -7.67 16.25
N ASN A 94 -11.17 -8.91 16.71
CA ASN A 94 -11.20 -9.17 18.12
C ASN A 94 -9.79 -9.08 18.72
N MET A 95 -9.65 -8.90 20.03
CA MET A 95 -8.35 -8.66 20.65
C MET A 95 -7.35 -9.82 20.49
N ARG A 96 -7.81 -11.06 20.38
CA ARG A 96 -6.93 -12.21 20.11
C ARG A 96 -6.36 -12.14 18.70
N SER A 97 -7.19 -11.83 17.72
CA SER A 97 -6.75 -11.66 16.32
C SER A 97 -5.82 -10.46 16.17
N PHE A 98 -6.11 -9.37 16.87
CA PHE A 98 -5.24 -8.20 16.93
C PHE A 98 -3.86 -8.55 17.52
N ALA A 99 -3.82 -9.27 18.65
CA ALA A 99 -2.58 -9.70 19.27
C ALA A 99 -1.77 -10.62 18.34
N ASN A 100 -2.42 -11.54 17.64
CA ASN A 100 -1.75 -12.39 16.66
C ASN A 100 -1.21 -11.59 15.47
N PHE A 101 -1.97 -10.63 14.96
CA PHE A 101 -1.52 -9.72 13.92
C PHE A 101 -0.29 -8.93 14.37
N GLN A 102 -0.30 -8.36 15.59
CA GLN A 102 0.84 -7.64 16.15
C GLN A 102 2.10 -8.53 16.24
N LYS A 103 1.98 -9.75 16.75
CA LYS A 103 3.11 -10.68 16.82
C LYS A 103 3.72 -11.01 15.47
N LEU A 104 2.90 -11.10 14.43
CA LEU A 104 3.37 -11.46 13.09
C LEU A 104 3.88 -10.25 12.28
N ARG A 105 3.31 -9.08 12.49
CA ARG A 105 3.54 -7.92 11.63
C ARG A 105 4.31 -6.78 12.29
N ASN A 106 4.35 -6.73 13.62
CA ASN A 106 5.16 -5.79 14.38
C ASN A 106 6.50 -6.43 14.84
N SER A 107 7.00 -7.37 14.05
CA SER A 107 8.25 -8.10 14.30
C SER A 107 9.33 -7.59 13.35
N GLU A 108 10.60 -7.69 13.76
CA GLU A 108 11.75 -7.29 12.95
C GLU A 108 11.87 -8.07 11.62
N HIS A 109 11.26 -9.26 11.55
CA HIS A 109 11.24 -10.09 10.34
C HIS A 109 10.12 -9.72 9.37
N ALA A 110 9.18 -8.84 9.79
CA ALA A 110 8.14 -8.37 8.91
C ALA A 110 8.67 -7.28 7.97
N GLN A 111 8.08 -7.21 6.78
CA GLN A 111 8.37 -6.14 5.82
C GLN A 111 8.11 -4.77 6.46
N VAL A 112 8.95 -3.78 6.14
CA VAL A 112 8.94 -2.46 6.80
C VAL A 112 7.57 -1.81 6.77
N GLU A 113 6.90 -1.79 5.63
CA GLU A 113 5.62 -1.12 5.45
C GLU A 113 4.51 -1.69 6.33
N ILE A 114 4.41 -3.02 6.44
CA ILE A 114 3.39 -3.64 7.30
C ILE A 114 3.75 -3.51 8.77
N ARG A 115 5.03 -3.43 9.10
CA ARG A 115 5.49 -3.20 10.48
C ARG A 115 5.12 -1.80 10.96
N GLU A 116 5.30 -0.78 10.13
CA GLU A 116 4.88 0.59 10.44
C GLU A 116 3.36 0.68 10.66
N ILE A 117 2.57 0.04 9.80
CA ILE A 117 1.10 -0.04 9.98
C ILE A 117 0.76 -0.72 11.31
N ALA A 118 1.38 -1.87 11.60
CA ALA A 118 1.12 -2.60 12.84
C ALA A 118 1.50 -1.78 14.09
N ALA A 119 2.65 -1.12 14.07
CA ALA A 119 3.10 -0.24 15.14
C ALA A 119 2.12 0.93 15.36
N LYS A 120 1.65 1.57 14.27
CA LYS A 120 0.68 2.65 14.35
C LYS A 120 -0.68 2.19 14.87
N MET A 121 -1.13 1.01 14.48
CA MET A 121 -2.36 0.41 15.01
C MET A 121 -2.26 0.17 16.52
N LEU A 122 -1.12 -0.33 17.01
CA LEU A 122 -0.90 -0.54 18.45
C LEU A 122 -0.91 0.79 19.21
N GLU A 123 -0.18 1.79 18.72
CA GLU A 123 -0.17 3.15 19.27
C GLU A 123 -1.58 3.73 19.39
N LEU A 124 -2.40 3.59 18.36
CA LEU A 124 -3.79 4.08 18.39
C LEU A 124 -4.63 3.39 19.45
N VAL A 125 -4.46 2.08 19.64
CA VAL A 125 -5.19 1.31 20.67
C VAL A 125 -4.73 1.70 22.07
N GLU A 126 -3.44 1.92 22.29
CA GLU A 126 -2.87 2.36 23.57
C GLU A 126 -3.37 3.75 23.98
N ASN A 127 -3.56 4.64 22.99
CA ASN A 127 -3.95 6.04 23.20
C ASN A 127 -5.48 6.28 23.21
N ILE A 128 -6.30 5.24 23.17
CA ILE A 128 -7.75 5.41 23.37
C ILE A 128 -8.00 6.02 24.75
N GLU A 129 -8.85 7.04 24.82
CA GLU A 129 -9.20 7.73 26.07
C GLU A 129 -9.63 6.73 27.15
N GLY A 130 -9.06 6.90 28.34
CA GLY A 130 -9.26 5.96 29.47
C GLY A 130 -8.54 4.61 29.33
N ASN A 131 -7.81 4.38 28.25
CA ASN A 131 -7.06 3.16 27.96
C ASN A 131 -7.82 1.86 28.32
N PRO A 132 -8.99 1.60 27.72
CA PRO A 132 -9.85 0.47 28.10
C PRO A 132 -9.20 -0.90 27.82
N PHE A 133 -8.16 -0.94 26.99
CA PHE A 133 -7.47 -2.18 26.62
C PHE A 133 -6.17 -2.44 27.38
N LYS A 134 -5.79 -1.58 28.35
CA LYS A 134 -4.51 -1.68 29.08
C LYS A 134 -4.22 -3.10 29.59
N CYS A 135 -5.11 -3.64 30.42
CA CYS A 135 -4.93 -4.98 30.98
C CYS A 135 -4.88 -6.09 29.91
N THR A 136 -5.62 -5.89 28.81
CA THR A 136 -5.62 -6.85 27.69
C THR A 136 -4.29 -6.80 26.93
N LEU A 137 -3.77 -5.61 26.67
CA LEU A 137 -2.47 -5.44 26.01
C LEU A 137 -1.34 -6.02 26.86
N GLU A 138 -1.36 -5.78 28.19
CA GLU A 138 -0.42 -6.37 29.14
C GLU A 138 -0.48 -7.91 29.13
N ALA A 139 -1.71 -8.47 29.19
CA ALA A 139 -1.91 -9.93 29.16
C ALA A 139 -1.39 -10.59 27.87
N PHE A 140 -1.48 -9.90 26.74
CA PHE A 140 -0.93 -10.37 25.46
C PHE A 140 0.54 -10.00 25.23
N LYS A 141 1.18 -9.30 26.18
CA LYS A 141 2.57 -8.79 26.09
C LYS A 141 2.78 -7.90 24.86
N LEU A 142 1.85 -7.00 24.61
CA LEU A 142 1.90 -6.05 23.50
C LEU A 142 2.31 -4.64 23.97
N THR A 143 2.47 -4.41 25.26
CA THR A 143 2.98 -3.14 25.78
C THR A 143 4.43 -2.94 25.37
N ARG A 144 4.77 -1.75 24.88
CA ARG A 144 6.16 -1.37 24.66
C ARG A 144 6.85 -1.35 26.04
N GLU A 145 7.88 -2.15 26.22
CA GLU A 145 8.76 -1.97 27.36
C GLU A 145 9.44 -0.60 27.20
N ASN A 146 9.19 0.30 28.19
CA ASN A 146 9.82 1.63 28.25
C ASN A 146 11.31 1.48 28.58
#